data_adc8180927b9e167742b1179f0666eda
#
_entry.id   adc8180927b9e167742b1179f0666eda
#
_cell.length_a   1.000
_cell.length_b   1.000
_cell.length_c   1.000
_cell.angle_alpha   90.00
_cell.angle_beta   90.00
_cell.angle_gamma   90.00
#
_symmetry.space_group_name_H-M   'P 1'
#
loop_
_entity.id
_entity.type
_entity.pdbx_description
1 polymer ?
#
loop_
_entity_poly.entity_id
_entity_poly.type
_entity_poly.pdbx_seq_one_letter_code
_entity_poly.pdbx_strand_id
1 'polypeptide(L)'
;MSNPFDLLIERNKEKIHEKWLTRRLGIFSEQKRSLIMTQMDQFQNPIRHEMAEGLTGILVHFENKGEHFTSALDQITRVLAIQDFPPSRSMALFYELKEIVRDIAKKDGVSFRAKDWGEFNSRLEQMTLEAFDSYVDHREKIYQIKVDES
;
A
#
# COMPACT_ATOMS: atom_id res chain seq x y z
N MET A 1 -19.05 -9.47 13.63
CA MET A 1 -18.76 -8.12 14.15
C MET A 1 -17.44 -7.60 13.64
N SER A 2 -17.45 -6.37 13.22
CA SER A 2 -16.21 -5.73 12.73
C SER A 2 -15.23 -5.49 13.86
N ASN A 3 -13.96 -5.69 13.56
CA ASN A 3 -12.88 -5.30 14.46
C ASN A 3 -12.89 -3.77 14.60
N PRO A 4 -12.61 -3.20 15.78
CA PRO A 4 -12.57 -1.75 15.96
C PRO A 4 -11.63 -1.03 14.98
N PHE A 5 -10.59 -1.70 14.51
CA PHE A 5 -9.69 -1.14 13.50
C PHE A 5 -10.40 -0.92 12.16
N ASP A 6 -11.34 -1.78 11.81
CA ASP A 6 -12.12 -1.62 10.58
C ASP A 6 -12.94 -0.33 10.63
N LEU A 7 -13.52 -0.03 11.79
CA LEU A 7 -14.28 1.20 11.98
C LEU A 7 -13.38 2.43 11.92
N LEU A 8 -12.21 2.36 12.52
CA LEU A 8 -11.26 3.46 12.51
C LEU A 8 -10.80 3.75 11.10
N ILE A 9 -10.48 2.73 10.34
CA ILE A 9 -10.07 2.85 8.94
C ILE A 9 -11.20 3.45 8.11
N GLU A 10 -12.42 2.94 8.28
CA GLU A 10 -13.58 3.44 7.56
C GLU A 10 -13.82 4.92 7.79
N ARG A 11 -13.73 5.36 9.05
CA ARG A 11 -13.96 6.76 9.41
C ARG A 11 -12.87 7.71 8.94
N ASN A 12 -11.65 7.20 8.75
CA ASN A 12 -10.48 8.01 8.41
C ASN A 12 -9.91 7.68 7.04
N LYS A 13 -10.70 7.08 6.19
CA LYS A 13 -10.24 6.53 4.90
C LYS A 13 -9.45 7.55 4.08
N GLU A 14 -9.99 8.73 3.91
CA GLU A 14 -9.34 9.78 3.09
C GLU A 14 -8.03 10.25 3.71
N LYS A 15 -8.02 10.44 5.03
CA LYS A 15 -6.84 10.88 5.76
C LYS A 15 -5.74 9.81 5.72
N ILE A 16 -6.13 8.55 5.90
CA ILE A 16 -5.20 7.44 5.81
C ILE A 16 -4.62 7.36 4.41
N HIS A 17 -5.47 7.46 3.40
CA HIS A 17 -5.05 7.41 2.00
C HIS A 17 -4.02 8.49 1.69
N GLU A 18 -4.29 9.72 2.09
CA GLU A 18 -3.39 10.84 1.86
C GLU A 18 -2.01 10.61 2.51
N LYS A 19 -2.02 10.20 3.77
CA LYS A 19 -0.77 9.94 4.50
C LYS A 19 0.01 8.76 3.91
N TRP A 20 -0.70 7.72 3.53
CA TRP A 20 -0.10 6.51 2.98
C TRP A 20 0.51 6.79 1.61
N LEU A 21 -0.22 7.47 0.75
CA LEU A 21 0.27 7.84 -0.58
C LEU A 21 1.50 8.74 -0.47
N THR A 22 1.48 9.71 0.43
CA THR A 22 2.62 10.60 0.65
C THR A 22 3.85 9.81 1.07
N ARG A 23 3.69 8.85 1.98
CA ARG A 23 4.80 8.00 2.41
C ARG A 23 5.33 7.13 1.29
N ARG A 24 4.44 6.53 0.50
CA ARG A 24 4.84 5.69 -0.63
C ARG A 24 5.62 6.50 -1.67
N LEU A 25 5.15 7.69 -1.99
CA LEU A 25 5.85 8.57 -2.92
C LEU A 25 7.16 9.07 -2.32
N GLY A 26 7.24 9.20 -1.01
CA GLY A 26 8.44 9.65 -0.31
C GLY A 26 9.60 8.67 -0.33
N ILE A 27 9.38 7.39 -0.65
CA ILE A 27 10.46 6.42 -0.76
C ILE A 27 11.21 6.50 -2.09
N PHE A 28 10.66 7.23 -3.07
CA PHE A 28 11.38 7.50 -4.30
C PHE A 28 12.55 8.42 -4.00
N SER A 29 13.61 8.34 -4.83
CA SER A 29 14.73 9.25 -4.68
C SER A 29 14.24 10.69 -4.85
N GLU A 30 14.96 11.65 -4.27
CA GLU A 30 14.57 13.05 -4.31
C GLU A 30 14.25 13.52 -5.74
N GLN A 31 15.11 13.18 -6.68
CA GLN A 31 14.89 13.53 -8.09
C GLN A 31 13.64 12.88 -8.67
N LYS A 32 13.47 11.59 -8.44
CA LYS A 32 12.31 10.85 -8.95
C LYS A 32 11.03 11.38 -8.33
N ARG A 33 11.07 11.64 -7.03
CA ARG A 33 9.92 12.18 -6.33
C ARG A 33 9.53 13.54 -6.88
N SER A 34 10.51 14.42 -7.07
CA SER A 34 10.28 15.75 -7.60
C SER A 34 9.67 15.69 -9.01
N LEU A 35 10.18 14.81 -9.85
CA LEU A 35 9.66 14.61 -11.20
C LEU A 35 8.22 14.10 -11.16
N ILE A 36 7.94 13.13 -10.30
CA ILE A 36 6.60 12.56 -10.14
C ILE A 36 5.61 13.64 -9.66
N MET A 37 6.01 14.43 -8.68
CA MET A 37 5.16 15.48 -8.14
C MET A 37 4.90 16.58 -9.18
N THR A 38 5.90 16.91 -9.98
CA THR A 38 5.76 17.88 -11.05
C THR A 38 4.77 17.38 -12.11
N GLN A 39 4.88 16.11 -12.47
CA GLN A 39 4.01 15.51 -13.48
C GLN A 39 2.54 15.44 -13.04
N MET A 40 2.28 15.49 -11.74
CA MET A 40 0.92 15.52 -11.22
C MET A 40 0.12 16.69 -11.77
N ASP A 41 0.73 17.84 -11.89
CA ASP A 41 0.08 19.04 -12.38
C ASP A 41 -0.34 18.92 -13.84
N GLN A 42 0.21 17.91 -14.52
CA GLN A 42 -0.07 17.67 -15.95
C GLN A 42 -1.04 16.53 -16.17
N PHE A 43 -1.63 15.99 -15.13
CA PHE A 43 -2.58 14.87 -15.19
C PHE A 43 -2.01 13.62 -15.86
N GLN A 44 -0.68 13.50 -15.95
CA GLN A 44 -0.02 12.49 -16.76
C GLN A 44 0.91 11.56 -15.99
N ASN A 45 0.85 11.56 -14.64
CA ASN A 45 1.72 10.68 -13.90
C ASN A 45 1.05 9.33 -13.62
N PRO A 46 1.31 8.29 -14.45
CA PRO A 46 0.67 7.00 -14.27
C PRO A 46 1.08 6.31 -12.97
N ILE A 47 2.31 6.54 -12.51
CA ILE A 47 2.82 5.92 -11.27
C ILE A 47 1.98 6.38 -10.08
N ARG A 48 1.80 7.70 -9.95
CA ARG A 48 1.00 8.25 -8.87
C ARG A 48 -0.45 7.80 -8.96
N HIS A 49 -1.02 7.84 -10.15
CA HIS A 49 -2.40 7.42 -10.37
C HIS A 49 -2.61 5.96 -9.96
N GLU A 50 -1.73 5.08 -10.45
CA GLU A 50 -1.81 3.65 -10.15
C GLU A 50 -1.66 3.38 -8.66
N MET A 51 -0.71 4.05 -8.01
CA MET A 51 -0.51 3.91 -6.58
C MET A 51 -1.73 4.40 -5.79
N ALA A 52 -2.22 5.60 -6.14
CA ALA A 52 -3.37 6.19 -5.46
C ALA A 52 -4.61 5.31 -5.58
N GLU A 53 -4.87 4.80 -6.78
CA GLU A 53 -6.02 3.93 -7.04
C GLU A 53 -5.89 2.61 -6.30
N GLY A 54 -4.70 2.01 -6.32
CA GLY A 54 -4.44 0.76 -5.62
C GLY A 54 -4.64 0.88 -4.12
N LEU A 55 -4.11 1.94 -3.52
CA LEU A 55 -4.28 2.18 -2.08
C LEU A 55 -5.75 2.40 -1.71
N THR A 56 -6.49 3.11 -2.56
CA THR A 56 -7.93 3.27 -2.38
C THR A 56 -8.62 1.91 -2.34
N GLY A 57 -8.29 1.03 -3.30
CA GLY A 57 -8.87 -0.30 -3.37
C GLY A 57 -8.58 -1.13 -2.14
N ILE A 58 -7.37 -1.06 -1.60
CA ILE A 58 -7.02 -1.75 -0.38
C ILE A 58 -7.85 -1.26 0.81
N LEU A 59 -7.99 0.05 0.96
CA LEU A 59 -8.75 0.62 2.09
C LEU A 59 -10.23 0.32 1.98
N VAL A 60 -10.80 0.43 0.78
CA VAL A 60 -12.23 0.15 0.56
C VAL A 60 -12.57 -1.31 0.85
N HIS A 61 -11.68 -2.23 0.48
CA HIS A 61 -11.92 -3.66 0.64
C HIS A 61 -11.14 -4.30 1.79
N PHE A 62 -10.68 -3.48 2.72
CA PHE A 62 -9.83 -3.94 3.81
C PHE A 62 -10.54 -4.95 4.71
N GLU A 63 -11.80 -4.69 5.06
CA GLU A 63 -12.57 -5.55 5.94
C GLU A 63 -12.97 -6.85 5.24
N ASN A 64 -13.40 -6.75 4.00
CA ASN A 64 -13.90 -7.88 3.23
C ASN A 64 -12.96 -8.19 2.06
N LYS A 65 -11.83 -8.79 2.39
CA LYS A 65 -10.83 -9.20 1.41
C LYS A 65 -11.44 -10.16 0.40
N GLY A 66 -11.26 -9.86 -0.87
CA GLY A 66 -11.76 -10.68 -1.95
C GLY A 66 -11.07 -10.31 -3.24
N GLU A 67 -11.75 -10.53 -4.35
CA GLU A 67 -11.22 -10.30 -5.67
C GLU A 67 -10.77 -8.85 -5.89
N HIS A 68 -11.55 -7.89 -5.41
CA HIS A 68 -11.21 -6.46 -5.57
C HIS A 68 -10.00 -6.06 -4.74
N PHE A 69 -9.84 -6.64 -3.56
CA PHE A 69 -8.65 -6.44 -2.75
C PHE A 69 -7.43 -6.99 -3.46
N THR A 70 -7.54 -8.21 -3.99
CA THR A 70 -6.46 -8.87 -4.70
C THR A 70 -6.04 -8.06 -5.93
N SER A 71 -7.00 -7.53 -6.69
CA SER A 71 -6.72 -6.68 -7.85
C SER A 71 -5.99 -5.40 -7.46
N ALA A 72 -6.40 -4.76 -6.36
CA ALA A 72 -5.75 -3.55 -5.87
C ALA A 72 -4.32 -3.84 -5.45
N LEU A 73 -4.11 -4.95 -4.75
CA LEU A 73 -2.78 -5.37 -4.31
C LEU A 73 -1.87 -5.66 -5.50
N ASP A 74 -2.41 -6.35 -6.50
CA ASP A 74 -1.69 -6.65 -7.73
C ASP A 74 -1.25 -5.36 -8.45
N GLN A 75 -2.12 -4.38 -8.50
CA GLN A 75 -1.83 -3.09 -9.11
C GLN A 75 -0.66 -2.39 -8.42
N ILE A 76 -0.67 -2.37 -7.09
CA ILE A 76 0.40 -1.73 -6.30
C ILE A 76 1.71 -2.47 -6.47
N THR A 77 1.70 -3.78 -6.33
CA THR A 77 2.93 -4.58 -6.42
C THR A 77 3.55 -4.52 -7.81
N ARG A 78 2.73 -4.40 -8.85
CA ARG A 78 3.21 -4.22 -10.22
C ARG A 78 3.98 -2.89 -10.34
N VAL A 79 3.43 -1.81 -9.81
CA VAL A 79 4.11 -0.50 -9.82
C VAL A 79 5.44 -0.58 -9.09
N LEU A 80 5.44 -1.18 -7.90
CA LEU A 80 6.66 -1.31 -7.09
C LEU A 80 7.72 -2.15 -7.81
N ALA A 81 7.31 -3.22 -8.47
CA ALA A 81 8.22 -4.09 -9.21
C ALA A 81 8.84 -3.37 -10.40
N ILE A 82 8.06 -2.58 -11.12
CA ILE A 82 8.54 -1.82 -12.28
C ILE A 82 9.55 -0.76 -11.85
N GLN A 83 9.37 -0.15 -10.69
CA GLN A 83 10.26 0.90 -10.19
C GLN A 83 11.57 0.35 -9.62
N ASP A 84 11.70 -0.95 -9.53
CA ASP A 84 12.95 -1.61 -9.10
C ASP A 84 13.43 -1.19 -7.71
N PHE A 85 12.49 -1.02 -6.78
CA PHE A 85 12.85 -0.77 -5.38
C PHE A 85 13.34 -2.04 -4.71
N PRO A 86 14.19 -1.92 -3.67
CA PRO A 86 14.54 -3.09 -2.87
C PRO A 86 13.29 -3.76 -2.32
N PRO A 87 13.24 -5.11 -2.32
CA PRO A 87 12.06 -5.83 -1.83
C PRO A 87 11.62 -5.41 -0.43
N SER A 88 12.56 -5.12 0.45
CA SER A 88 12.23 -4.69 1.81
C SER A 88 11.40 -3.40 1.83
N ARG A 89 11.73 -2.45 0.97
CA ARG A 89 10.98 -1.19 0.88
C ARG A 89 9.59 -1.41 0.30
N SER A 90 9.50 -2.30 -0.68
CA SER A 90 8.23 -2.65 -1.28
C SER A 90 7.32 -3.35 -0.28
N MET A 91 7.89 -4.24 0.53
CA MET A 91 7.14 -5.01 1.52
C MET A 91 6.77 -4.20 2.77
N ALA A 92 7.33 -3.02 2.95
CA ALA A 92 7.00 -2.16 4.08
C ALA A 92 5.60 -1.51 3.97
N LEU A 93 4.90 -1.76 2.89
CA LEU A 93 3.58 -1.17 2.59
C LEU A 93 2.61 -1.24 3.78
N PHE A 94 2.41 -2.42 4.34
CA PHE A 94 1.45 -2.60 5.43
C PHE A 94 2.00 -2.20 6.79
N TYR A 95 3.31 -2.15 6.96
CA TYR A 95 3.92 -1.57 8.15
C TYR A 95 3.64 -0.07 8.22
N GLU A 96 3.66 0.60 7.08
CA GLU A 96 3.31 2.02 7.00
C GLU A 96 1.85 2.25 7.37
N LEU A 97 0.96 1.40 6.87
CA LEU A 97 -0.45 1.48 7.22
C LEU A 97 -0.65 1.32 8.73
N LYS A 98 0.04 0.36 9.32
CA LYS A 98 -0.01 0.13 10.77
C LYS A 98 0.39 1.37 11.55
N GLU A 99 1.48 2.00 11.16
CA GLU A 99 1.97 3.21 11.83
C GLU A 99 0.99 4.36 11.69
N ILE A 100 0.44 4.55 10.51
CA ILE A 100 -0.56 5.60 10.24
C ILE A 100 -1.80 5.39 11.11
N VAL A 101 -2.30 4.17 11.16
CA VAL A 101 -3.49 3.83 11.95
C VAL A 101 -3.21 4.02 13.44
N ARG A 102 -2.04 3.60 13.90
CA ARG A 102 -1.63 3.77 15.30
C ARG A 102 -1.59 5.24 15.68
N ASP A 103 -1.00 6.07 14.82
CA ASP A 103 -0.88 7.51 15.08
C ASP A 103 -2.24 8.19 15.14
N ILE A 104 -3.15 7.80 14.25
CA ILE A 104 -4.51 8.34 14.26
C ILE A 104 -5.25 7.93 15.53
N ALA A 105 -5.16 6.67 15.92
CA ALA A 105 -5.79 6.16 17.14
C ALA A 105 -5.28 6.91 18.37
N LYS A 106 -3.96 7.11 18.44
CA LYS A 106 -3.33 7.81 19.56
C LYS A 106 -3.78 9.26 19.61
N LYS A 107 -3.81 9.93 18.48
CA LYS A 107 -4.20 11.33 18.39
C LYS A 107 -5.68 11.52 18.76
N ASP A 108 -6.53 10.59 18.36
CA ASP A 108 -7.96 10.65 18.64
C ASP A 108 -8.30 10.12 20.04
N GLY A 109 -7.30 9.68 20.82
CA GLY A 109 -7.51 9.16 22.15
C GLY A 109 -8.24 7.81 22.18
N VAL A 110 -8.15 7.04 21.10
CA VAL A 110 -8.81 5.74 20.99
C VAL A 110 -7.86 4.66 21.49
N SER A 111 -8.35 3.83 22.42
CA SER A 111 -7.62 2.69 22.94
C SER A 111 -8.22 1.39 22.43
N PHE A 112 -7.36 0.46 22.06
CA PHE A 112 -7.78 -0.86 21.60
C PHE A 112 -7.27 -1.91 22.56
N ARG A 113 -8.04 -3.02 22.68
CA ARG A 113 -7.64 -4.17 23.46
C ARG A 113 -6.48 -4.90 22.76
N ALA A 114 -5.67 -5.60 23.55
CA ALA A 114 -4.57 -6.41 22.99
C ALA A 114 -5.07 -7.39 21.95
N LYS A 115 -6.25 -7.97 22.15
CA LYS A 115 -6.89 -8.88 21.18
C LYS A 115 -7.13 -8.21 19.83
N ASP A 116 -7.62 -6.97 19.85
CA ASP A 116 -7.91 -6.22 18.63
C ASP A 116 -6.62 -5.92 17.85
N TRP A 117 -5.57 -5.52 18.56
CA TRP A 117 -4.25 -5.31 17.98
C TRP A 117 -3.71 -6.60 17.36
N GLY A 118 -3.86 -7.72 18.07
CA GLY A 118 -3.41 -9.03 17.58
C GLY A 118 -4.08 -9.42 16.28
N GLU A 119 -5.39 -9.25 16.20
CA GLU A 119 -6.14 -9.55 14.99
C GLU A 119 -5.74 -8.65 13.83
N PHE A 120 -5.59 -7.36 14.10
CA PHE A 120 -5.16 -6.40 13.08
C PHE A 120 -3.77 -6.74 12.56
N ASN A 121 -2.82 -6.99 13.47
CA ASN A 121 -1.47 -7.38 13.09
C ASN A 121 -1.44 -8.64 12.25
N SER A 122 -2.22 -9.64 12.62
CA SER A 122 -2.29 -10.90 11.86
C SER A 122 -2.79 -10.66 10.43
N ARG A 123 -3.77 -9.78 10.27
CA ARG A 123 -4.28 -9.43 8.94
C ARG A 123 -3.20 -8.74 8.12
N LEU A 124 -2.48 -7.80 8.71
CA LEU A 124 -1.41 -7.08 8.00
C LEU A 124 -0.27 -8.01 7.61
N GLU A 125 0.08 -8.95 8.47
CA GLU A 125 1.09 -9.96 8.17
C GLU A 125 0.66 -10.81 6.97
N GLN A 126 -0.59 -11.26 6.96
CA GLN A 126 -1.12 -12.07 5.87
C GLN A 126 -1.12 -11.28 4.56
N MET A 127 -1.53 -10.02 4.62
CA MET A 127 -1.51 -9.14 3.45
C MET A 127 -0.10 -8.89 2.93
N THR A 128 0.87 -8.79 3.85
CA THR A 128 2.28 -8.63 3.49
C THR A 128 2.81 -9.85 2.75
N LEU A 129 2.44 -11.05 3.21
CA LEU A 129 2.85 -12.28 2.52
C LEU A 129 2.23 -12.37 1.13
N GLU A 130 0.97 -12.00 0.99
CA GLU A 130 0.31 -11.95 -0.32
C GLU A 130 0.97 -10.93 -1.23
N ALA A 131 1.33 -9.77 -0.68
CA ALA A 131 2.03 -8.74 -1.43
C ALA A 131 3.39 -9.22 -1.90
N PHE A 132 4.09 -9.99 -1.06
CA PHE A 132 5.40 -10.53 -1.41
C PHE A 132 5.28 -11.48 -2.61
N ASP A 133 4.32 -12.37 -2.58
CA ASP A 133 4.11 -13.32 -3.69
C ASP A 133 3.79 -12.57 -4.98
N SER A 134 2.91 -11.59 -4.91
CA SER A 134 2.53 -10.78 -6.07
C SER A 134 3.72 -9.99 -6.62
N TYR A 135 4.50 -9.39 -5.72
CA TYR A 135 5.69 -8.62 -6.09
C TYR A 135 6.72 -9.50 -6.81
N VAL A 136 7.01 -10.68 -6.25
CA VAL A 136 7.96 -11.61 -6.84
C VAL A 136 7.49 -12.05 -8.23
N ASP A 137 6.20 -12.35 -8.36
CA ASP A 137 5.61 -12.74 -9.64
C ASP A 137 5.83 -11.65 -10.70
N HIS A 138 5.59 -10.40 -10.36
CA HIS A 138 5.83 -9.29 -11.27
C HIS A 138 7.30 -9.12 -11.60
N ARG A 139 8.18 -9.26 -10.61
CA ARG A 139 9.63 -9.18 -10.85
C ARG A 139 10.11 -10.28 -11.80
N GLU A 140 9.61 -11.49 -11.62
CA GLU A 140 9.97 -12.60 -12.49
C GLU A 140 9.52 -12.35 -13.94
N LYS A 141 8.31 -11.82 -14.13
CA LYS A 141 7.81 -11.50 -15.46
C LYS A 141 8.64 -10.42 -16.14
N ILE A 142 9.04 -9.39 -15.41
CA ILE A 142 9.89 -8.32 -15.91
C ILE A 142 11.26 -8.89 -16.31
N TYR A 143 11.82 -9.72 -15.47
CA TYR A 143 13.11 -10.37 -15.73
C TYR A 143 13.04 -11.25 -16.97
N GLN A 144 11.97 -12.00 -17.13
CA GLN A 144 11.77 -12.86 -18.29
C GLN A 144 11.69 -12.04 -19.58
N ILE A 145 11.01 -10.92 -19.56
CA ILE A 145 10.92 -10.03 -20.71
C ILE A 145 12.32 -9.54 -21.11
N LYS A 146 13.14 -9.12 -20.13
CA LYS A 146 14.51 -8.67 -20.39
C LYS A 146 15.38 -9.77 -20.99
N VAL A 147 15.23 -10.98 -20.51
CA VAL A 147 15.98 -12.14 -21.03
C VAL A 147 15.56 -12.42 -22.48
N ASP A 148 14.27 -12.40 -22.77
CA ASP A 148 13.75 -12.68 -24.11
C ASP A 148 14.18 -11.61 -25.13
N GLU A 149 14.41 -10.37 -24.68
CA GLU A 149 14.90 -9.28 -25.53
C GLU A 149 16.41 -9.34 -25.78
N SER A 150 17.12 -10.14 -25.02
CA SER A 150 18.59 -10.27 -25.17
C SER A 150 18.98 -11.12 -26.41
#